data_cecd56894c078679e830c6ebece0729b
#
_entry.id   cecd56894c078679e830c6ebece0729b
#
_cell.length_a   1.000
_cell.length_b   1.000
_cell.length_c   1.000
_cell.angle_alpha   90.00
_cell.angle_beta   90.00
_cell.angle_gamma   90.00
#
_symmetry.space_group_name_H-M   'P 1'
#
loop_
_entity.id
_entity.type
_entity.pdbx_description
1 polymer ?
#
loop_
_entity_poly.entity_id
_entity_poly.type
_entity_poly.pdbx_seq_one_letter_code
_entity_poly.pdbx_strand_id
1 'polypeptide(L)'
;GKTNLLSVLIQQMRSLSTDTPYPVNFLLFDYKGEFSDPANNSWLALFDVDRSCILDPVQQPLPFSPFKDFSGRSINEINLYSTEMANALCAIERTSISANMSNRLSEAIVDAYKKTNGKPVTFGLILQHYQGKMANPDKDDSVTSVLKQLVRNHLFAESDSVSLTDECFIIKMDAFPKDGPIAKAIVYFVISKLNNIYEQLPKQAVNDDYVQIRHFTIIDEAHYMLDFDNQPLRNLIAVGRNKGLSIILATQNM
;
A
#
# COMPACT_ATOMS: atom_id res chain seq x y z
N GLY A 1 11.95 -5.85 23.84
CA GLY A 1 12.47 -5.27 22.63
C GLY A 1 11.38 -4.57 21.81
N LYS A 2 11.69 -4.12 20.60
CA LYS A 2 10.79 -3.37 19.70
C LYS A 2 9.47 -4.10 19.42
N THR A 3 9.53 -5.40 19.11
CA THR A 3 8.35 -6.24 18.87
C THR A 3 7.40 -6.25 20.07
N ASN A 4 7.95 -6.38 21.29
CA ASN A 4 7.13 -6.34 22.51
C ASN A 4 6.47 -4.97 22.73
N LEU A 5 7.16 -3.87 22.37
CA LEU A 5 6.56 -2.54 22.47
C LEU A 5 5.40 -2.40 21.47
N LEU A 6 5.61 -2.82 20.23
CA LEU A 6 4.54 -2.80 19.22
C LEU A 6 3.35 -3.65 19.65
N SER A 7 3.59 -4.85 20.16
CA SER A 7 2.49 -5.74 20.61
C SER A 7 1.69 -5.13 21.76
N VAL A 8 2.35 -4.51 22.75
CA VAL A 8 1.67 -3.81 23.85
C VAL A 8 0.85 -2.63 23.34
N LEU A 9 1.39 -1.84 22.40
CA LEU A 9 0.66 -0.73 21.79
C LEU A 9 -0.59 -1.20 21.05
N ILE A 10 -0.47 -2.23 20.19
CA ILE A 10 -1.60 -2.79 19.45
C ILE A 10 -2.65 -3.33 20.41
N GLN A 11 -2.23 -4.13 21.40
CA GLN A 11 -3.14 -4.67 22.42
C GLN A 11 -3.91 -3.57 23.14
N GLN A 12 -3.21 -2.53 23.62
CA GLN A 12 -3.86 -1.44 24.34
C GLN A 12 -4.81 -0.64 23.45
N MET A 13 -4.41 -0.33 22.23
CA MET A 13 -5.30 0.36 21.27
C MET A 13 -6.57 -0.44 21.02
N ARG A 14 -6.47 -1.76 20.83
CA ARG A 14 -7.61 -2.64 20.63
C ARG A 14 -8.46 -2.72 21.87
N SER A 15 -7.90 -3.14 23.01
CA SER A 15 -8.65 -3.38 24.25
C SER A 15 -9.33 -2.12 24.80
N LEU A 16 -8.70 -0.94 24.68
CA LEU A 16 -9.28 0.32 25.16
C LEU A 16 -10.34 0.90 24.22
N SER A 17 -10.42 0.45 22.98
CA SER A 17 -11.37 0.98 21.98
C SER A 17 -12.52 0.02 21.66
N THR A 18 -12.45 -1.26 21.99
CA THR A 18 -13.42 -2.28 21.59
C THR A 18 -14.83 -1.97 22.10
N ASP A 19 -14.95 -1.48 23.33
CA ASP A 19 -16.24 -1.14 23.95
C ASP A 19 -16.67 0.33 23.70
N THR A 20 -15.96 1.05 22.82
CA THR A 20 -16.28 2.42 22.45
C THR A 20 -17.09 2.47 21.14
N PRO A 21 -17.78 3.58 20.84
CA PRO A 21 -18.42 3.78 19.54
C PRO A 21 -17.44 3.76 18.36
N TYR A 22 -16.13 3.81 18.62
CA TYR A 22 -15.09 3.93 17.62
C TYR A 22 -13.97 2.89 17.87
N PRO A 23 -14.21 1.60 17.61
CA PRO A 23 -13.15 0.58 17.71
C PRO A 23 -12.03 0.92 16.74
N VAL A 24 -10.80 0.84 17.21
CA VAL A 24 -9.61 1.18 16.41
C VAL A 24 -9.09 -0.06 15.72
N ASN A 25 -9.03 -0.01 14.40
CA ASN A 25 -8.43 -1.05 13.57
C ASN A 25 -6.97 -0.74 13.24
N PHE A 26 -6.24 -1.72 12.75
CA PHE A 26 -4.84 -1.54 12.38
C PHE A 26 -4.47 -2.31 11.11
N LEU A 27 -3.42 -1.83 10.45
CA LEU A 27 -2.71 -2.54 9.39
C LEU A 27 -1.23 -2.57 9.74
N LEU A 28 -0.66 -3.75 9.84
CA LEU A 28 0.73 -3.99 10.20
C LEU A 28 1.49 -4.62 9.01
N PHE A 29 2.60 -4.01 8.60
CA PHE A 29 3.57 -4.64 7.71
C PHE A 29 4.58 -5.45 8.53
N ASP A 30 4.45 -6.77 8.50
CA ASP A 30 5.28 -7.70 9.30
C ASP A 30 6.49 -8.18 8.51
N TYR A 31 7.58 -7.43 8.56
CA TYR A 31 8.83 -7.72 7.84
C TYR A 31 9.63 -8.90 8.39
N LYS A 32 9.34 -9.32 9.62
CA LYS A 32 10.05 -10.44 10.27
C LYS A 32 9.25 -11.72 10.31
N GLY A 33 7.96 -11.67 10.02
CA GLY A 33 7.06 -12.78 10.14
C GLY A 33 6.77 -13.18 11.58
N GLU A 34 7.08 -12.32 12.58
CA GLU A 34 6.88 -12.66 14.00
C GLU A 34 5.40 -12.65 14.39
N PHE A 35 4.62 -11.72 13.84
CA PHE A 35 3.19 -11.58 14.11
C PHE A 35 2.31 -12.49 13.24
N SER A 36 2.83 -12.90 12.09
CA SER A 36 2.14 -13.78 11.13
C SER A 36 2.59 -15.24 11.19
N ASP A 37 3.44 -15.61 12.16
CA ASP A 37 3.96 -16.97 12.30
C ASP A 37 2.82 -17.97 12.52
N PRO A 38 2.66 -18.99 11.65
CA PRO A 38 1.65 -20.02 11.82
C PRO A 38 1.81 -20.87 13.08
N ALA A 39 3.03 -20.96 13.62
CA ALA A 39 3.31 -21.70 14.85
C ALA A 39 2.95 -20.91 16.11
N ASN A 40 2.72 -19.60 16.01
CA ASN A 40 2.48 -18.74 17.16
C ASN A 40 1.23 -17.86 16.99
N ASN A 41 0.11 -18.36 17.51
CA ASN A 41 -1.18 -17.62 17.50
C ASN A 41 -1.35 -16.67 18.71
N SER A 42 -0.38 -16.58 19.62
CA SER A 42 -0.52 -15.77 20.84
C SER A 42 -0.73 -14.27 20.53
N TRP A 43 -0.12 -13.76 19.47
CA TRP A 43 -0.30 -12.38 19.03
C TRP A 43 -1.71 -12.11 18.55
N LEU A 44 -2.33 -13.03 17.79
CA LEU A 44 -3.68 -12.87 17.27
C LEU A 44 -4.70 -12.78 18.41
N ALA A 45 -4.59 -13.67 19.39
CA ALA A 45 -5.44 -13.61 20.58
C ALA A 45 -5.22 -12.32 21.39
N LEU A 46 -3.97 -11.85 21.48
CA LEU A 46 -3.64 -10.61 22.18
C LEU A 46 -4.23 -9.36 21.50
N PHE A 47 -4.34 -9.38 20.18
CA PHE A 47 -4.89 -8.28 19.37
C PHE A 47 -6.40 -8.36 19.15
N ASP A 48 -7.03 -9.39 19.68
CA ASP A 48 -8.46 -9.70 19.46
C ASP A 48 -8.79 -9.78 17.96
N VAL A 49 -8.03 -10.59 17.24
CA VAL A 49 -8.20 -10.91 15.82
C VAL A 49 -8.00 -12.39 15.55
N ASP A 50 -8.51 -12.88 14.45
CA ASP A 50 -8.29 -14.24 13.99
C ASP A 50 -7.28 -14.30 12.81
N ARG A 51 -7.01 -15.51 12.32
CA ARG A 51 -6.06 -15.73 11.24
C ARG A 51 -6.50 -15.14 9.89
N SER A 52 -7.77 -14.83 9.69
CA SER A 52 -8.24 -14.20 8.45
C SER A 52 -7.66 -12.80 8.25
N CYS A 53 -7.19 -12.15 9.34
CA CYS A 53 -6.51 -10.87 9.27
C CYS A 53 -5.11 -10.96 8.62
N ILE A 54 -4.51 -12.15 8.49
CA ILE A 54 -3.18 -12.31 7.89
C ILE A 54 -3.31 -12.37 6.37
N LEU A 55 -2.76 -11.38 5.71
CA LEU A 55 -2.64 -11.33 4.26
C LEU A 55 -1.24 -11.78 3.85
N ASP A 56 -1.16 -12.90 3.13
CA ASP A 56 0.11 -13.44 2.60
C ASP A 56 0.15 -13.27 1.07
N PRO A 57 0.84 -12.22 0.56
CA PRO A 57 0.88 -11.94 -0.88
C PRO A 57 1.60 -13.01 -1.72
N VAL A 58 2.30 -13.95 -1.07
CA VAL A 58 2.89 -15.11 -1.76
C VAL A 58 1.86 -16.18 -2.04
N GLN A 59 0.88 -16.34 -1.15
CA GLN A 59 -0.15 -17.38 -1.26
C GLN A 59 -1.36 -16.92 -2.07
N GLN A 60 -1.75 -15.66 -1.93
CA GLN A 60 -2.90 -15.08 -2.61
C GLN A 60 -2.72 -13.56 -2.79
N PRO A 61 -3.31 -12.98 -3.86
CA PRO A 61 -3.26 -11.53 -4.06
C PRO A 61 -3.85 -10.78 -2.87
N LEU A 62 -3.29 -9.61 -2.57
CA LEU A 62 -3.90 -8.66 -1.63
C LEU A 62 -5.30 -8.30 -2.11
N PRO A 63 -6.32 -8.26 -1.23
CA PRO A 63 -7.74 -8.28 -1.59
C PRO A 63 -8.27 -6.91 -2.05
N PHE A 64 -7.46 -6.15 -2.76
CA PHE A 64 -7.85 -4.86 -3.33
C PHE A 64 -7.10 -4.55 -4.63
N SER A 65 -7.70 -3.66 -5.46
CA SER A 65 -7.03 -3.12 -6.64
C SER A 65 -6.07 -1.99 -6.23
N PRO A 66 -4.81 -2.02 -6.73
CA PRO A 66 -3.85 -0.94 -6.47
C PRO A 66 -4.15 0.34 -7.27
N PHE A 67 -5.10 0.27 -8.20
CA PHE A 67 -5.43 1.35 -9.11
C PHE A 67 -6.64 2.15 -8.63
N LYS A 68 -6.57 3.48 -8.77
CA LYS A 68 -7.68 4.37 -8.46
C LYS A 68 -8.77 4.25 -9.54
N ASP A 69 -10.03 4.25 -9.12
CA ASP A 69 -11.14 4.34 -10.06
C ASP A 69 -11.33 5.80 -10.51
N PHE A 70 -11.33 6.01 -11.82
CA PHE A 70 -11.54 7.30 -12.46
C PHE A 70 -12.84 7.35 -13.29
N SER A 71 -13.78 6.47 -13.03
CA SER A 71 -15.10 6.48 -13.69
C SER A 71 -15.77 7.85 -13.52
N GLY A 72 -16.07 8.52 -14.64
CA GLY A 72 -16.69 9.85 -14.65
C GLY A 72 -15.78 11.02 -14.26
N ARG A 73 -14.48 10.81 -14.12
CA ARG A 73 -13.49 11.84 -13.78
C ARG A 73 -12.87 12.50 -15.01
N SER A 74 -12.24 13.67 -14.82
CA SER A 74 -11.60 14.41 -15.89
C SER A 74 -10.29 13.76 -16.35
N ILE A 75 -9.94 13.99 -17.62
CA ILE A 75 -8.65 13.53 -18.17
C ILE A 75 -7.45 14.13 -17.41
N ASN A 76 -7.59 15.35 -16.88
CA ASN A 76 -6.52 15.99 -16.11
C ASN A 76 -6.24 15.25 -14.80
N GLU A 77 -7.25 14.73 -14.11
CA GLU A 77 -7.06 13.91 -12.90
C GLU A 77 -6.31 12.62 -13.22
N ILE A 78 -6.65 11.97 -14.35
CA ILE A 78 -5.93 10.77 -14.82
C ILE A 78 -4.47 11.12 -15.15
N ASN A 79 -4.21 12.23 -15.81
CA ASN A 79 -2.85 12.66 -16.18
C ASN A 79 -1.99 12.92 -14.93
N LEU A 80 -2.53 13.63 -13.92
CA LEU A 80 -1.82 13.88 -12.66
C LEU A 80 -1.50 12.58 -11.93
N TYR A 81 -2.49 11.73 -11.74
CA TYR A 81 -2.31 10.43 -11.10
C TYR A 81 -1.30 9.55 -11.85
N SER A 82 -1.36 9.53 -13.19
CA SER A 82 -0.45 8.73 -14.01
C SER A 82 0.99 9.20 -13.88
N THR A 83 1.21 10.50 -13.75
CA THR A 83 2.54 11.08 -13.51
C THR A 83 3.07 10.68 -12.12
N GLU A 84 2.24 10.78 -11.08
CA GLU A 84 2.61 10.38 -9.72
C GLU A 84 2.93 8.89 -9.65
N MET A 85 2.09 8.05 -10.26
CA MET A 85 2.29 6.60 -10.30
C MET A 85 3.55 6.22 -11.09
N ALA A 86 3.81 6.87 -12.23
CA ALA A 86 5.02 6.63 -13.00
C ALA A 86 6.28 6.97 -12.19
N ASN A 87 6.28 8.11 -11.50
CA ASN A 87 7.39 8.49 -10.63
C ASN A 87 7.61 7.48 -9.49
N ALA A 88 6.54 7.00 -8.88
CA ALA A 88 6.61 5.99 -7.83
C ALA A 88 7.16 4.65 -8.32
N LEU A 89 6.67 4.16 -9.46
CA LEU A 89 7.17 2.91 -10.07
C LEU A 89 8.65 3.05 -10.46
N CYS A 90 9.06 4.24 -10.93
CA CYS A 90 10.46 4.53 -11.20
C CYS A 90 11.33 4.57 -9.92
N ALA A 91 10.79 5.06 -8.81
CA ALA A 91 11.49 5.14 -7.52
C ALA A 91 11.64 3.78 -6.82
N ILE A 92 10.78 2.81 -7.13
CA ILE A 92 10.87 1.45 -6.60
C ILE A 92 12.15 0.74 -7.09
N GLU A 93 12.55 0.97 -8.34
CA GLU A 93 13.76 0.39 -8.93
C GLU A 93 14.99 1.20 -8.49
N ARG A 94 16.08 0.50 -8.19
CA ARG A 94 17.34 1.13 -7.77
C ARG A 94 18.17 1.67 -8.94
N THR A 95 17.86 1.24 -10.16
CA THR A 95 18.57 1.69 -11.36
C THR A 95 18.02 3.05 -11.80
N SER A 96 18.89 3.91 -12.32
CA SER A 96 18.47 5.21 -12.83
C SER A 96 17.51 5.05 -14.01
N ILE A 97 16.31 5.58 -13.85
CA ILE A 97 15.29 5.64 -14.90
C ILE A 97 15.37 7.03 -15.54
N SER A 98 15.50 7.10 -16.85
CA SER A 98 15.56 8.37 -17.57
C SER A 98 14.19 9.07 -17.58
N ALA A 99 14.21 10.41 -17.72
CA ALA A 99 12.99 11.20 -17.86
C ALA A 99 12.10 10.71 -19.04
N ASN A 100 12.72 10.25 -20.13
CA ASN A 100 11.98 9.71 -21.27
C ASN A 100 11.24 8.40 -20.93
N MET A 101 11.85 7.55 -20.11
CA MET A 101 11.21 6.30 -19.65
C MET A 101 10.06 6.61 -18.69
N SER A 102 10.25 7.56 -17.77
CA SER A 102 9.19 7.99 -16.85
C SER A 102 8.01 8.62 -17.60
N ASN A 103 8.27 9.49 -18.57
CA ASN A 103 7.22 10.09 -19.40
C ASN A 103 6.46 9.04 -20.20
N ARG A 104 7.17 8.10 -20.83
CA ARG A 104 6.57 6.97 -21.56
C ARG A 104 5.69 6.13 -20.65
N LEU A 105 6.12 5.89 -19.41
CA LEU A 105 5.34 5.14 -18.43
C LEU A 105 4.07 5.91 -18.04
N SER A 106 4.16 7.22 -17.79
CA SER A 106 3.00 8.05 -17.51
C SER A 106 1.98 8.00 -18.65
N GLU A 107 2.43 8.12 -19.90
CA GLU A 107 1.55 8.00 -21.08
C GLU A 107 0.94 6.60 -21.20
N ALA A 108 1.70 5.54 -20.90
CA ALA A 108 1.18 4.17 -20.94
C ALA A 108 0.09 3.95 -19.89
N ILE A 109 0.23 4.54 -18.70
CA ILE A 109 -0.79 4.51 -17.66
C ILE A 109 -2.05 5.25 -18.12
N VAL A 110 -1.91 6.46 -18.70
CA VAL A 110 -3.04 7.20 -19.28
C VAL A 110 -3.76 6.38 -20.35
N ASP A 111 -3.01 5.73 -21.25
CA ASP A 111 -3.59 4.89 -22.29
C ASP A 111 -4.31 3.67 -21.71
N ALA A 112 -3.75 3.07 -20.66
CA ALA A 112 -4.40 1.96 -19.96
C ALA A 112 -5.77 2.40 -19.40
N TYR A 113 -5.88 3.57 -18.79
CA TYR A 113 -7.16 4.11 -18.30
C TYR A 113 -8.15 4.45 -19.43
N LYS A 114 -7.67 4.97 -20.55
CA LYS A 114 -8.53 5.32 -21.70
C LYS A 114 -9.06 4.11 -22.46
N LYS A 115 -8.32 3.02 -22.47
CA LYS A 115 -8.58 1.87 -23.35
C LYS A 115 -9.06 0.62 -22.60
N THR A 116 -9.51 0.77 -21.36
CA THR A 116 -10.00 -0.36 -20.55
C THR A 116 -11.28 -1.00 -21.10
N ASN A 117 -12.08 -0.28 -21.89
CA ASN A 117 -13.40 -0.75 -22.35
C ASN A 117 -14.27 -1.28 -21.18
N GLY A 118 -14.22 -0.63 -20.02
CA GLY A 118 -14.95 -1.02 -18.82
C GLY A 118 -14.30 -2.15 -17.99
N LYS A 119 -13.11 -2.59 -18.37
CA LYS A 119 -12.33 -3.55 -17.57
C LYS A 119 -11.42 -2.80 -16.57
N PRO A 120 -11.05 -3.43 -15.44
CA PRO A 120 -10.11 -2.81 -14.50
C PRO A 120 -8.73 -2.59 -15.15
N VAL A 121 -8.05 -1.51 -14.76
CA VAL A 121 -6.64 -1.30 -15.11
C VAL A 121 -5.79 -2.33 -14.38
N THR A 122 -4.80 -2.90 -15.08
CA THR A 122 -3.87 -3.88 -14.53
C THR A 122 -2.43 -3.53 -14.89
N PHE A 123 -1.46 -4.04 -14.14
CA PHE A 123 -0.05 -3.91 -14.51
C PHE A 123 0.27 -4.52 -15.87
N GLY A 124 -0.42 -5.61 -16.25
CA GLY A 124 -0.30 -6.23 -17.56
C GLY A 124 -0.75 -5.30 -18.70
N LEU A 125 -1.86 -4.59 -18.51
CA LEU A 125 -2.33 -3.60 -19.48
C LEU A 125 -1.36 -2.42 -19.61
N ILE A 126 -0.82 -1.93 -18.49
CA ILE A 126 0.19 -0.86 -18.49
C ILE A 126 1.45 -1.33 -19.20
N LEU A 127 1.94 -2.54 -18.92
CA LEU A 127 3.10 -3.12 -19.58
C LEU A 127 2.91 -3.20 -21.10
N GLN A 128 1.75 -3.68 -21.55
CA GLN A 128 1.42 -3.76 -22.98
C GLN A 128 1.47 -2.38 -23.65
N HIS A 129 0.88 -1.36 -23.04
CA HIS A 129 0.91 0.01 -23.57
C HIS A 129 2.31 0.61 -23.54
N TYR A 130 3.09 0.33 -22.48
CA TYR A 130 4.48 0.79 -22.38
C TYR A 130 5.35 0.20 -23.48
N GLN A 131 5.29 -1.13 -23.69
CA GLN A 131 6.04 -1.82 -24.74
C GLN A 131 5.65 -1.31 -26.13
N GLY A 132 4.37 -1.04 -26.37
CA GLY A 132 3.90 -0.48 -27.65
C GLY A 132 4.44 0.92 -27.97
N LYS A 133 5.01 1.63 -26.98
CA LYS A 133 5.65 2.95 -27.15
C LYS A 133 7.18 2.86 -27.23
N MET A 134 7.77 1.69 -27.05
CA MET A 134 9.21 1.48 -27.15
C MET A 134 9.66 1.39 -28.62
N ALA A 135 10.83 1.93 -28.91
CA ALA A 135 11.45 1.79 -30.24
C ALA A 135 11.79 0.32 -30.58
N ASN A 136 12.09 -0.47 -29.56
CA ASN A 136 12.30 -1.92 -29.67
C ASN A 136 11.54 -2.62 -28.53
N PRO A 137 10.30 -3.10 -28.76
CA PRO A 137 9.47 -3.75 -27.75
C PRO A 137 10.05 -5.05 -27.17
N ASP A 138 10.93 -5.71 -27.91
CA ASP A 138 11.54 -6.98 -27.51
C ASP A 138 12.71 -6.81 -26.54
N LYS A 139 13.21 -5.59 -26.42
CA LYS A 139 14.34 -5.27 -25.53
C LYS A 139 13.83 -4.72 -24.21
N ASP A 140 14.09 -5.44 -23.12
CA ASP A 140 13.73 -4.96 -21.78
C ASP A 140 14.57 -3.74 -21.37
N ASP A 141 13.90 -2.84 -20.64
CA ASP A 141 14.50 -1.74 -19.90
C ASP A 141 14.13 -1.85 -18.40
N SER A 142 14.59 -0.91 -17.58
CA SER A 142 14.32 -0.95 -16.13
C SER A 142 12.83 -0.89 -15.80
N VAL A 143 12.03 -0.16 -16.57
CA VAL A 143 10.57 -0.06 -16.36
C VAL A 143 9.88 -1.37 -16.72
N THR A 144 10.20 -1.96 -17.86
CA THR A 144 9.63 -3.27 -18.24
C THR A 144 10.01 -4.35 -17.23
N SER A 145 11.23 -4.29 -16.67
CA SER A 145 11.67 -5.23 -15.61
C SER A 145 10.79 -5.15 -14.37
N VAL A 146 10.50 -3.96 -13.86
CA VAL A 146 9.61 -3.75 -12.70
C VAL A 146 8.20 -4.22 -13.03
N LEU A 147 7.63 -3.77 -14.14
CA LEU A 147 6.26 -4.13 -14.53
C LEU A 147 6.10 -5.64 -14.72
N LYS A 148 7.07 -6.32 -15.36
CA LYS A 148 7.07 -7.78 -15.50
C LYS A 148 7.11 -8.50 -14.15
N GLN A 149 7.86 -7.98 -13.17
CA GLN A 149 7.87 -8.53 -11.81
C GLN A 149 6.50 -8.38 -11.15
N LEU A 150 5.85 -7.21 -11.26
CA LEU A 150 4.53 -6.96 -10.69
C LEU A 150 3.44 -7.84 -11.34
N VAL A 151 3.49 -8.01 -12.67
CA VAL A 151 2.59 -8.90 -13.41
C VAL A 151 2.77 -10.35 -12.99
N ARG A 152 4.01 -10.83 -12.95
CA ARG A 152 4.32 -12.25 -12.64
C ARG A 152 3.93 -12.64 -11.22
N ASN A 153 4.08 -11.74 -10.26
CA ASN A 153 3.85 -12.06 -8.85
C ASN A 153 2.38 -11.95 -8.42
N HIS A 154 1.48 -11.40 -9.25
CA HIS A 154 0.04 -11.28 -8.96
C HIS A 154 -0.27 -10.77 -7.54
N LEU A 155 0.41 -9.70 -7.12
CA LEU A 155 0.37 -9.21 -5.73
C LEU A 155 -0.97 -8.63 -5.29
N PHE A 156 -1.82 -8.21 -6.25
CA PHE A 156 -3.05 -7.47 -5.98
C PHE A 156 -4.21 -8.04 -6.78
N ALA A 157 -5.40 -8.01 -6.20
CA ALA A 157 -6.63 -8.31 -6.90
C ALA A 157 -7.00 -7.21 -7.92
N GLU A 158 -7.86 -7.52 -8.86
CA GLU A 158 -8.35 -6.55 -9.85
C GLU A 158 -9.47 -5.65 -9.31
N SER A 159 -10.09 -6.04 -8.19
CA SER A 159 -11.16 -5.30 -7.51
C SER A 159 -11.03 -5.37 -6.01
N ASP A 160 -11.68 -4.43 -5.32
CA ASP A 160 -11.72 -4.40 -3.86
C ASP A 160 -12.73 -5.43 -3.35
N SER A 161 -12.33 -6.25 -2.39
CA SER A 161 -13.22 -7.18 -1.67
C SER A 161 -13.27 -6.92 -0.17
N VAL A 162 -12.38 -6.06 0.35
CA VAL A 162 -12.33 -5.66 1.75
C VAL A 162 -12.06 -4.16 1.87
N SER A 163 -12.42 -3.57 3.00
CA SER A 163 -12.00 -2.22 3.38
C SER A 163 -10.79 -2.30 4.29
N LEU A 164 -9.66 -1.73 3.86
CA LEU A 164 -8.41 -1.74 4.63
C LEU A 164 -8.48 -0.99 5.97
N THR A 165 -9.55 -0.22 6.21
CA THR A 165 -9.73 0.59 7.42
C THR A 165 -10.78 0.05 8.36
N ASP A 166 -11.69 -0.81 7.88
CA ASP A 166 -12.82 -1.30 8.66
C ASP A 166 -12.52 -2.62 9.37
N GLU A 167 -11.38 -3.24 9.03
CA GLU A 167 -10.89 -4.47 9.62
C GLU A 167 -9.42 -4.33 10.02
N CYS A 168 -8.91 -5.29 10.81
CA CYS A 168 -7.50 -5.38 11.14
C CYS A 168 -6.76 -6.27 10.15
N PHE A 169 -5.55 -5.87 9.72
CA PHE A 169 -4.74 -6.66 8.80
C PHE A 169 -3.28 -6.74 9.22
N ILE A 170 -2.68 -7.90 9.00
CA ILE A 170 -1.23 -8.13 9.10
C ILE A 170 -0.76 -8.59 7.73
N ILE A 171 0.01 -7.76 7.05
CA ILE A 171 0.59 -8.10 5.74
C ILE A 171 1.95 -8.76 5.97
N LYS A 172 2.04 -10.01 5.57
CA LYS A 172 3.25 -10.81 5.70
C LYS A 172 4.28 -10.39 4.65
N MET A 173 5.44 -9.92 5.10
CA MET A 173 6.49 -9.34 4.25
C MET A 173 7.80 -10.14 4.28
N ASP A 174 7.92 -11.15 5.13
CA ASP A 174 9.16 -11.88 5.42
C ASP A 174 9.72 -12.69 4.23
N ALA A 175 8.86 -13.08 3.30
CA ALA A 175 9.24 -13.81 2.09
C ALA A 175 9.93 -12.92 1.02
N PHE A 176 9.80 -11.60 1.12
CA PHE A 176 10.36 -10.68 0.13
C PHE A 176 11.70 -10.11 0.58
N PRO A 177 12.68 -9.89 -0.35
CA PRO A 177 13.83 -9.06 -0.04
C PRO A 177 13.37 -7.70 0.50
N LYS A 178 13.81 -7.35 1.72
CA LYS A 178 13.23 -6.23 2.50
C LYS A 178 13.34 -4.88 1.81
N ASP A 179 14.40 -4.66 1.06
CA ASP A 179 14.67 -3.46 0.28
C ASP A 179 14.45 -3.67 -1.24
N GLY A 180 13.85 -4.81 -1.60
CA GLY A 180 13.57 -5.17 -2.99
C GLY A 180 12.37 -4.44 -3.59
N PRO A 181 12.25 -4.42 -4.92
CA PRO A 181 11.19 -3.69 -5.62
C PRO A 181 9.79 -4.18 -5.27
N ILE A 182 9.62 -5.48 -5.03
CA ILE A 182 8.31 -6.07 -4.68
C ILE A 182 7.85 -5.60 -3.30
N ALA A 183 8.72 -5.63 -2.28
CA ALA A 183 8.38 -5.15 -0.95
C ALA A 183 8.01 -3.66 -0.97
N LYS A 184 8.78 -2.84 -1.69
CA LYS A 184 8.50 -1.42 -1.88
C LYS A 184 7.17 -1.18 -2.59
N ALA A 185 6.87 -1.97 -3.63
CA ALA A 185 5.60 -1.89 -4.36
C ALA A 185 4.41 -2.21 -3.46
N ILE A 186 4.48 -3.29 -2.66
CA ILE A 186 3.42 -3.66 -1.72
C ILE A 186 3.13 -2.48 -0.78
N VAL A 187 4.15 -1.96 -0.10
CA VAL A 187 3.95 -0.85 0.84
C VAL A 187 3.43 0.40 0.13
N TYR A 188 4.02 0.76 -1.02
CA TYR A 188 3.56 1.92 -1.79
C TYR A 188 2.06 1.83 -2.13
N PHE A 189 1.62 0.71 -2.72
CA PHE A 189 0.24 0.57 -3.17
C PHE A 189 -0.77 0.41 -2.03
N VAL A 190 -0.39 -0.26 -0.94
CA VAL A 190 -1.22 -0.31 0.28
C VAL A 190 -1.40 1.08 0.89
N ILE A 191 -0.32 1.83 1.04
CA ILE A 191 -0.36 3.21 1.57
C ILE A 191 -1.13 4.13 0.63
N SER A 192 -0.95 4.00 -0.69
CA SER A 192 -1.72 4.76 -1.69
C SER A 192 -3.21 4.46 -1.59
N LYS A 193 -3.57 3.19 -1.39
CA LYS A 193 -4.97 2.78 -1.18
C LYS A 193 -5.56 3.39 0.09
N LEU A 194 -4.83 3.33 1.21
CA LEU A 194 -5.23 3.97 2.46
C LEU A 194 -5.42 5.48 2.27
N ASN A 195 -4.48 6.16 1.61
CA ASN A 195 -4.60 7.59 1.33
C ASN A 195 -5.89 7.91 0.56
N ASN A 196 -6.19 7.14 -0.49
CA ASN A 196 -7.42 7.30 -1.28
C ASN A 196 -8.70 7.10 -0.43
N ILE A 197 -8.70 6.12 0.49
CA ILE A 197 -9.82 5.90 1.41
C ILE A 197 -9.98 7.12 2.34
N TYR A 198 -8.89 7.57 2.96
CA TYR A 198 -8.93 8.69 3.90
C TYR A 198 -9.30 10.02 3.27
N GLU A 199 -8.95 10.28 2.00
CA GLU A 199 -9.39 11.45 1.26
C GLU A 199 -10.92 11.58 1.21
N GLN A 200 -11.63 10.46 1.15
CA GLN A 200 -13.09 10.41 1.05
C GLN A 200 -13.80 10.43 2.41
N LEU A 201 -13.09 10.14 3.50
CA LEU A 201 -13.69 10.10 4.83
C LEU A 201 -13.99 11.52 5.36
N PRO A 202 -15.03 11.68 6.19
CA PRO A 202 -15.25 12.93 6.92
C PRO A 202 -14.12 13.17 7.92
N LYS A 203 -13.99 14.40 8.40
CA LYS A 203 -13.09 14.72 9.51
C LYS A 203 -13.39 13.81 10.70
N GLN A 204 -12.36 13.55 11.51
CA GLN A 204 -12.51 12.78 12.75
C GLN A 204 -13.48 13.46 13.70
N ALA A 205 -14.21 12.68 14.49
CA ALA A 205 -15.04 13.20 15.56
C ALA A 205 -14.15 13.72 16.71
N VAL A 206 -14.49 14.88 17.22
CA VAL A 206 -13.80 15.53 18.34
C VAL A 206 -14.86 16.08 19.28
N ASN A 207 -14.73 15.78 20.56
CA ASN A 207 -15.47 16.43 21.64
C ASN A 207 -14.53 16.72 22.83
N ASP A 208 -15.07 17.20 23.95
CA ASP A 208 -14.26 17.56 25.12
C ASP A 208 -13.54 16.36 25.77
N ASP A 209 -14.07 15.14 25.56
CA ASP A 209 -13.57 13.92 26.21
C ASP A 209 -12.65 13.09 25.31
N TYR A 210 -12.80 13.17 23.97
CA TYR A 210 -12.05 12.32 23.05
C TYR A 210 -11.81 12.92 21.66
N VAL A 211 -10.78 12.40 21.01
CA VAL A 211 -10.50 12.58 19.58
C VAL A 211 -10.54 11.20 18.94
N GLN A 212 -11.39 11.01 17.95
CA GLN A 212 -11.53 9.75 17.22
C GLN A 212 -10.24 9.38 16.51
N ILE A 213 -9.74 8.17 16.77
CA ILE A 213 -8.74 7.51 15.92
C ILE A 213 -9.45 6.32 15.26
N ARG A 214 -9.40 6.25 13.93
CA ARG A 214 -10.07 5.20 13.16
C ARG A 214 -9.17 4.01 12.92
N HIS A 215 -7.88 4.29 12.68
CA HIS A 215 -6.98 3.30 12.16
C HIS A 215 -5.52 3.64 12.47
N PHE A 216 -4.72 2.60 12.75
CA PHE A 216 -3.27 2.68 12.86
C PHE A 216 -2.62 1.93 11.72
N THR A 217 -1.74 2.59 10.98
CA THR A 217 -0.83 1.93 10.03
C THR A 217 0.53 1.78 10.68
N ILE A 218 1.00 0.55 10.79
CA ILE A 218 2.22 0.19 11.51
C ILE A 218 3.21 -0.39 10.50
N ILE A 219 4.38 0.23 10.37
CA ILE A 219 5.46 -0.24 9.51
C ILE A 219 6.62 -0.65 10.39
N ASP A 220 6.77 -1.96 10.59
CA ASP A 220 7.98 -2.49 11.24
C ASP A 220 9.15 -2.42 10.26
N GLU A 221 10.36 -2.20 10.77
CA GLU A 221 11.59 -1.98 9.98
C GLU A 221 11.43 -0.83 8.95
N ALA A 222 10.80 0.27 9.35
CA ALA A 222 10.41 1.38 8.48
C ALA A 222 11.57 2.00 7.69
N HIS A 223 12.82 1.83 8.12
CA HIS A 223 14.00 2.32 7.39
C HIS A 223 14.09 1.78 5.95
N TYR A 224 13.59 0.57 5.67
CA TYR A 224 13.52 0.05 4.30
C TYR A 224 12.57 0.85 3.39
N MET A 225 11.60 1.55 4.00
CA MET A 225 10.59 2.32 3.27
C MET A 225 10.87 3.83 3.24
N LEU A 226 11.78 4.31 4.07
CA LEU A 226 12.15 5.72 4.10
C LEU A 226 13.22 6.08 3.06
N ASP A 227 13.88 5.07 2.47
CA ASP A 227 14.95 5.25 1.49
C ASP A 227 14.46 5.54 0.06
N PHE A 228 13.16 5.50 -0.19
CA PHE A 228 12.60 5.86 -1.50
C PHE A 228 11.47 6.87 -1.38
N ASP A 229 11.21 7.61 -2.47
CA ASP A 229 10.18 8.63 -2.52
C ASP A 229 8.77 8.02 -2.49
N ASN A 230 8.16 8.01 -1.30
CA ASN A 230 6.80 7.53 -1.07
C ASN A 230 5.87 8.73 -0.79
N GLN A 231 5.42 9.40 -1.86
CA GLN A 231 4.54 10.54 -1.75
C GLN A 231 3.22 10.22 -1.02
N PRO A 232 2.54 9.09 -1.26
CA PRO A 232 1.36 8.71 -0.48
C PRO A 232 1.63 8.64 1.03
N LEU A 233 2.77 8.12 1.46
CA LEU A 233 3.14 8.07 2.87
C LEU A 233 3.32 9.48 3.45
N ARG A 234 4.00 10.37 2.72
CA ARG A 234 4.12 11.78 3.14
C ARG A 234 2.78 12.48 3.25
N ASN A 235 1.89 12.27 2.28
CA ASN A 235 0.54 12.82 2.31
C ASN A 235 -0.24 12.27 3.51
N LEU A 236 -0.16 10.98 3.76
CA LEU A 236 -0.84 10.33 4.87
C LEU A 236 -0.38 10.88 6.24
N ILE A 237 0.92 11.09 6.40
CA ILE A 237 1.50 11.73 7.61
C ILE A 237 1.00 13.18 7.76
N ALA A 238 0.96 13.95 6.66
CA ALA A 238 0.63 15.37 6.69
C ALA A 238 -0.87 15.62 6.96
N VAL A 239 -1.77 14.83 6.35
CA VAL A 239 -3.22 15.09 6.38
C VAL A 239 -4.04 14.03 7.07
N GLY A 240 -3.49 12.83 7.28
CA GLY A 240 -4.22 11.70 7.85
C GLY A 240 -4.73 11.97 9.27
N ARG A 241 -4.01 12.77 10.06
CA ARG A 241 -4.39 13.15 11.42
C ARG A 241 -5.82 13.72 11.49
N ASN A 242 -6.18 14.61 10.57
CA ASN A 242 -7.52 15.23 10.55
C ASN A 242 -8.65 14.23 10.23
N LYS A 243 -8.30 13.05 9.78
CA LYS A 243 -9.21 11.96 9.43
C LYS A 243 -9.19 10.82 10.46
N GLY A 244 -8.41 10.96 11.52
CA GLY A 244 -8.28 9.93 12.56
C GLY A 244 -7.35 8.79 12.17
N LEU A 245 -6.38 9.03 11.27
CA LEU A 245 -5.31 8.10 10.98
C LEU A 245 -4.11 8.38 11.86
N SER A 246 -3.48 7.33 12.37
CA SER A 246 -2.16 7.36 13.00
C SER A 246 -1.20 6.42 12.29
N ILE A 247 0.07 6.81 12.20
CA ILE A 247 1.15 6.00 11.63
C ILE A 247 2.19 5.74 12.71
N ILE A 248 2.57 4.48 12.85
CA ILE A 248 3.66 4.05 13.72
C ILE A 248 4.79 3.53 12.84
N LEU A 249 5.92 4.22 12.86
CA LEU A 249 7.14 3.79 12.18
C LEU A 249 8.11 3.22 13.21
N ALA A 250 8.37 1.92 13.12
CA ALA A 250 9.33 1.25 13.99
C ALA A 250 10.63 0.98 13.23
N THR A 251 11.76 1.48 13.74
CA THR A 251 13.08 1.28 13.14
C THR A 251 14.11 0.92 14.18
N GLN A 252 15.16 0.20 13.78
CA GLN A 252 16.33 -0.09 14.61
C GLN A 252 17.49 0.87 14.33
N ASN A 253 17.48 1.50 13.16
CA ASN A 253 18.52 2.45 12.73
C ASN A 253 17.88 3.83 12.58
N MET A 254 18.47 4.81 13.23
CA MET A 254 18.25 6.23 12.97
C MET A 254 19.44 6.78 12.19
#